data_04695e61f42be1aa1402ceaeecfc2570
#
_entry.id   04695e61f42be1aa1402ceaeecfc2570
#
_cell.length_a   1.000
_cell.length_b   1.000
_cell.length_c   1.000
_cell.angle_alpha   90.00
_cell.angle_beta   90.00
_cell.angle_gamma   90.00
#
_symmetry.space_group_name_H-M   'P 1'
#
loop_
_entity.id
_entity.type
_entity.pdbx_description
1 polymer ?
#
loop_
_entity_poly.entity_id
_entity_poly.type
_entity_poly.pdbx_seq_one_letter_code
_entity_poly.pdbx_strand_id
1 'polypeptide(L)'
;MSLNLGSLGMEDASFDFGGSYIMALDCGTTSVLATIVDEYGCIVAQARRSVKTSFPRPGWVEQDPMAVLASQIAVMMEVQFKSGIHSDRIAAIGISNQRETTVVWDRVSGQPIYNAIVWQCRRTAPAIDALVEQGCEELVRSRTGLTLDPYFSASKVQWILDNVDGARESAAAGDLMFGTIDTWLIYNLTGGQVFATDYTNASRTALFNIHTLDWDDDLLALFDVPRSMMPEVRWSSGDYGRVASDIMTNMPPIMGVAGDQQASLFGHCCFRPGQTKNTYGTGCFMLMNTGDEIVESKNGLVSTIGIAADGKVSYALEGSIFAAGSTMNWLRNNMSIISSVSESAQLAASISDNEGCYFVPAFAGLGAPWWDPHARGIVCGLTGASSRATIVRAACESMAYQSYDVLRAMEQDVGLSIERLSVDGGASRNEFIMQFQADLLDIPVLQCETVETTAIGAAYLAGLAVGYWEDLEELEQNAQIVRTFLPHMSAERREQNLAGWRDAVRRSLSTAQ
;
A
#
# COMPACT_ATOMS: atom_id res chain seq x y z
N MET A 1 -3.84 -12.55 26.65
CA MET A 1 -2.63 -13.38 26.85
C MET A 1 -1.47 -12.42 26.99
N SER A 2 -0.90 -12.29 28.20
CA SER A 2 0.20 -11.37 28.47
C SER A 2 1.43 -11.78 27.66
N LEU A 3 1.97 -10.82 26.90
CA LEU A 3 3.24 -10.95 26.16
C LEU A 3 4.35 -11.35 27.13
N ASN A 4 5.08 -12.41 26.80
CA ASN A 4 6.22 -12.86 27.59
C ASN A 4 7.46 -12.01 27.22
N LEU A 5 7.60 -10.84 27.87
CA LEU A 5 8.71 -9.89 27.70
C LEU A 5 10.08 -10.43 28.16
N GLY A 6 10.14 -11.70 28.58
CA GLY A 6 11.36 -12.33 29.10
C GLY A 6 12.53 -12.48 28.12
N SER A 7 12.35 -12.22 26.84
CA SER A 7 13.42 -12.30 25.83
C SER A 7 14.15 -10.97 25.58
N LEU A 8 13.63 -9.85 26.10
CA LEU A 8 14.21 -8.51 25.89
C LEU A 8 15.00 -7.96 27.08
N GLY A 9 15.14 -8.75 28.18
CA GLY A 9 15.86 -8.30 29.38
C GLY A 9 15.18 -7.12 30.09
N MET A 10 13.89 -6.86 29.82
CA MET A 10 13.08 -5.91 30.58
C MET A 10 12.29 -6.69 31.62
N GLU A 11 12.80 -6.71 32.86
CA GLU A 11 12.04 -7.20 34.01
C GLU A 11 10.76 -6.36 34.17
N ASP A 12 9.66 -7.00 34.60
CA ASP A 12 8.31 -6.51 34.87
C ASP A 12 8.24 -5.06 35.45
N ALA A 13 8.52 -4.08 34.60
CA ALA A 13 8.18 -2.70 34.90
C ALA A 13 6.85 -2.42 34.14
N SER A 14 5.77 -2.28 34.91
CA SER A 14 4.56 -1.64 34.37
C SER A 14 4.93 -0.21 33.96
N PHE A 15 5.16 0.02 32.67
CA PHE A 15 5.39 1.36 32.16
C PHE A 15 4.08 2.14 32.26
N ASP A 16 4.06 3.16 33.08
CA ASP A 16 3.02 4.18 33.04
C ASP A 16 3.30 5.09 31.82
N PHE A 17 2.57 4.88 30.74
CA PHE A 17 2.67 5.68 29.51
C PHE A 17 1.94 7.03 29.64
N GLY A 18 1.45 7.40 30.83
CA GLY A 18 0.71 8.65 31.06
C GLY A 18 1.40 9.87 30.45
N GLY A 19 0.81 10.37 29.37
CA GLY A 19 1.33 11.51 28.61
C GLY A 19 2.45 11.16 27.63
N SER A 20 2.67 9.89 27.28
CA SER A 20 3.52 9.45 26.17
C SER A 20 2.71 9.30 24.89
N TYR A 21 3.39 9.20 23.74
CA TYR A 21 2.79 9.15 22.40
C TYR A 21 3.54 8.16 21.53
N ILE A 22 2.88 7.67 20.48
CA ILE A 22 3.55 6.95 19.41
C ILE A 22 3.74 7.90 18.23
N MET A 23 4.95 7.90 17.64
CA MET A 23 5.20 8.59 16.38
C MET A 23 5.06 7.58 15.24
N ALA A 24 4.28 7.92 14.21
CA ALA A 24 4.23 7.12 12.99
C ALA A 24 4.79 7.91 11.81
N LEU A 25 5.59 7.22 11.00
CA LEU A 25 6.19 7.71 9.76
C LEU A 25 5.52 6.98 8.61
N ASP A 26 4.99 7.73 7.64
CA ASP A 26 4.46 7.17 6.41
C ASP A 26 5.23 7.74 5.22
N CYS A 27 6.07 6.92 4.60
CA CYS A 27 6.88 7.28 3.47
C CYS A 27 6.20 6.86 2.15
N GLY A 28 5.21 7.63 1.72
CA GLY A 28 4.46 7.37 0.49
C GLY A 28 5.19 7.81 -0.79
N THR A 29 4.58 7.51 -1.95
CA THR A 29 5.15 7.83 -3.26
C THR A 29 5.19 9.33 -3.54
N THR A 30 4.18 10.10 -3.13
CA THR A 30 4.06 11.53 -3.44
C THR A 30 4.41 12.44 -2.29
N SER A 31 4.39 11.91 -1.08
CA SER A 31 4.69 12.67 0.13
C SER A 31 5.16 11.76 1.26
N VAL A 32 5.93 12.34 2.17
CA VAL A 32 6.25 11.76 3.48
C VAL A 32 5.42 12.45 4.55
N LEU A 33 5.04 11.69 5.57
CA LEU A 33 4.23 12.13 6.68
C LEU A 33 4.88 11.69 8.00
N ALA A 34 4.79 12.51 9.03
CA ALA A 34 4.97 12.11 10.41
C ALA A 34 3.73 12.51 11.21
N THR A 35 3.22 11.59 12.02
CA THR A 35 2.08 11.80 12.92
C THR A 35 2.49 11.49 14.35
N ILE A 36 1.86 12.14 15.31
CA ILE A 36 1.92 11.80 16.73
C ILE A 36 0.53 11.34 17.14
N VAL A 37 0.46 10.14 17.73
CA VAL A 37 -0.77 9.42 18.08
C VAL A 37 -0.82 9.25 19.59
N ASP A 38 -1.98 9.54 20.19
CA ASP A 38 -2.23 9.37 21.63
C ASP A 38 -2.75 7.97 21.98
N GLU A 39 -3.02 7.74 23.26
CA GLU A 39 -3.50 6.47 23.81
C GLU A 39 -4.88 6.05 23.27
N TYR A 40 -5.65 6.99 22.72
CA TYR A 40 -6.96 6.72 22.10
C TYR A 40 -6.88 6.44 20.60
N GLY A 41 -5.66 6.35 20.04
CA GLY A 41 -5.46 6.18 18.61
C GLY A 41 -5.73 7.44 17.77
N CYS A 42 -5.87 8.62 18.43
CA CYS A 42 -6.13 9.89 17.77
C CYS A 42 -4.84 10.56 17.32
N ILE A 43 -4.85 11.13 16.10
CA ILE A 43 -3.74 11.93 15.59
C ILE A 43 -3.80 13.32 16.25
N VAL A 44 -2.88 13.59 17.17
CA VAL A 44 -2.79 14.89 17.88
C VAL A 44 -1.98 15.93 17.11
N ALA A 45 -1.07 15.49 16.24
CA ALA A 45 -0.30 16.37 15.37
C ALA A 45 0.21 15.62 14.14
N GLN A 46 0.41 16.37 13.05
CA GLN A 46 1.00 15.84 11.83
C GLN A 46 1.83 16.88 11.07
N ALA A 47 2.81 16.40 10.33
CA ALA A 47 3.59 17.19 9.38
C ALA A 47 3.79 16.39 8.10
N ARG A 48 3.63 17.04 6.94
CA ARG A 48 3.70 16.40 5.62
C ARG A 48 4.58 17.22 4.69
N ARG A 49 5.37 16.53 3.85
CA ARG A 49 6.14 17.15 2.77
C ARG A 49 6.01 16.33 1.50
N SER A 50 5.98 17.03 0.36
CA SER A 50 5.99 16.38 -0.95
C SER A 50 7.36 15.77 -1.25
N VAL A 51 7.36 14.62 -1.90
CA VAL A 51 8.55 13.96 -2.45
C VAL A 51 8.60 14.22 -3.95
N LYS A 52 9.78 14.63 -4.44
CA LYS A 52 10.00 14.85 -5.86
C LYS A 52 10.21 13.52 -6.58
N THR A 53 9.36 13.25 -7.57
CA THR A 53 9.52 12.13 -8.50
C THR A 53 10.04 12.64 -9.82
N SER A 54 10.97 11.92 -10.44
CA SER A 54 11.55 12.21 -11.75
C SER A 54 11.13 11.18 -12.78
N PHE A 55 11.01 11.59 -14.03
CA PHE A 55 10.62 10.77 -15.18
C PHE A 55 11.68 10.88 -16.28
N PRO A 56 12.86 10.23 -16.12
CA PRO A 56 14.00 10.42 -17.02
C PRO A 56 13.74 10.00 -18.47
N ARG A 57 12.85 9.00 -18.66
CA ARG A 57 12.42 8.47 -19.97
C ARG A 57 10.94 8.04 -19.89
N PRO A 58 10.23 7.87 -21.01
CA PRO A 58 8.88 7.32 -21.01
C PRO A 58 8.82 5.98 -20.25
N GLY A 59 7.90 5.87 -19.28
CA GLY A 59 7.74 4.70 -18.43
C GLY A 59 8.77 4.54 -17.30
N TRP A 60 9.77 5.42 -17.18
CA TRP A 60 10.74 5.43 -16.09
C TRP A 60 10.30 6.35 -14.97
N VAL A 61 10.39 5.85 -13.73
CA VAL A 61 9.99 6.60 -12.54
C VAL A 61 11.06 6.41 -11.46
N GLU A 62 11.61 7.52 -10.97
CA GLU A 62 12.71 7.52 -9.99
C GLU A 62 12.50 8.55 -8.90
N GLN A 63 13.09 8.28 -7.75
CA GLN A 63 13.22 9.21 -6.63
C GLN A 63 14.68 9.23 -6.12
N ASP A 64 15.14 10.38 -5.63
CA ASP A 64 16.41 10.45 -4.93
C ASP A 64 16.24 9.93 -3.49
N PRO A 65 16.91 8.79 -3.12
CA PRO A 65 16.78 8.21 -1.79
C PRO A 65 17.22 9.14 -0.66
N MET A 66 18.21 9.98 -0.92
CA MET A 66 18.71 10.96 0.07
C MET A 66 17.70 12.09 0.28
N ALA A 67 17.02 12.54 -0.78
CA ALA A 67 15.96 13.53 -0.67
C ALA A 67 14.72 12.98 0.06
N VAL A 68 14.38 11.70 -0.16
CA VAL A 68 13.33 11.01 0.58
C VAL A 68 13.65 10.97 2.07
N LEU A 69 14.86 10.50 2.43
CA LEU A 69 15.34 10.43 3.82
C LEU A 69 15.34 11.82 4.49
N ALA A 70 15.92 12.83 3.83
CA ALA A 70 15.96 14.19 4.36
C ALA A 70 14.56 14.77 4.58
N SER A 71 13.61 14.47 3.68
CA SER A 71 12.22 14.89 3.83
C SER A 71 11.54 14.19 5.01
N GLN A 72 11.81 12.88 5.22
CA GLN A 72 11.26 12.12 6.33
C GLN A 72 11.78 12.64 7.68
N ILE A 73 13.09 12.87 7.81
CA ILE A 73 13.68 13.47 9.02
C ILE A 73 13.10 14.86 9.27
N ALA A 74 12.92 15.65 8.22
CA ALA A 74 12.39 17.00 8.35
C ALA A 74 10.93 17.00 8.88
N VAL A 75 10.06 16.07 8.47
CA VAL A 75 8.69 15.99 9.02
C VAL A 75 8.66 15.44 10.44
N MET A 76 9.60 14.56 10.82
CA MET A 76 9.78 14.11 12.21
C MET A 76 10.10 15.30 13.15
N MET A 77 10.99 16.17 12.75
CA MET A 77 11.33 17.39 13.50
C MET A 77 10.18 18.39 13.52
N GLU A 78 9.52 18.56 12.36
CA GLU A 78 8.44 19.52 12.19
C GLU A 78 7.21 19.16 13.04
N VAL A 79 6.84 17.87 13.12
CA VAL A 79 5.69 17.44 13.92
C VAL A 79 5.94 17.65 15.42
N GLN A 80 7.15 17.40 15.92
CA GLN A 80 7.53 17.69 17.31
C GLN A 80 7.48 19.19 17.60
N PHE A 81 8.03 20.00 16.71
CA PHE A 81 7.98 21.46 16.88
C PHE A 81 6.55 22.00 16.88
N LYS A 82 5.67 21.53 15.98
CA LYS A 82 4.27 21.95 15.90
C LYS A 82 3.45 21.53 17.11
N SER A 83 3.68 20.34 17.63
CA SER A 83 2.92 19.80 18.76
C SER A 83 3.46 20.26 20.13
N GLY A 84 4.72 20.68 20.21
CA GLY A 84 5.42 20.88 21.48
C GLY A 84 5.74 19.57 22.22
N ILE A 85 5.53 18.41 21.57
CA ILE A 85 5.83 17.09 22.14
C ILE A 85 7.28 16.75 21.83
N HIS A 86 8.10 16.67 22.87
CA HIS A 86 9.53 16.35 22.76
C HIS A 86 9.77 14.85 22.63
N SER A 87 10.98 14.48 22.18
CA SER A 87 11.36 13.08 21.91
C SER A 87 11.34 12.18 23.15
N ASP A 88 11.45 12.73 24.37
CA ASP A 88 11.33 12.00 25.65
C ASP A 88 9.91 11.51 25.94
N ARG A 89 8.92 12.05 25.22
CA ARG A 89 7.52 11.62 25.30
C ARG A 89 7.12 10.70 24.16
N ILE A 90 8.03 10.34 23.27
CA ILE A 90 7.78 9.37 22.19
C ILE A 90 8.20 7.99 22.70
N ALA A 91 7.21 7.14 22.98
CA ALA A 91 7.44 5.79 23.50
C ALA A 91 8.04 4.86 22.42
N ALA A 92 7.57 4.96 21.19
CA ALA A 92 8.06 4.20 20.06
C ALA A 92 7.77 4.90 18.72
N ILE A 93 8.44 4.44 17.67
CA ILE A 93 8.22 4.86 16.27
C ILE A 93 7.74 3.66 15.47
N GLY A 94 6.66 3.88 14.67
CA GLY A 94 6.20 2.99 13.63
C GLY A 94 6.52 3.54 12.25
N ILE A 95 6.87 2.67 11.30
CA ILE A 95 7.20 3.03 9.91
C ILE A 95 6.24 2.33 8.97
N SER A 96 5.62 3.09 8.07
CA SER A 96 5.02 2.56 6.86
C SER A 96 5.66 3.19 5.62
N ASN A 97 5.56 2.51 4.49
CA ASN A 97 6.24 2.95 3.28
C ASN A 97 5.54 2.47 2.00
N GLN A 98 5.74 3.23 0.90
CA GLN A 98 5.49 2.73 -0.44
C GLN A 98 6.28 1.44 -0.65
N ARG A 99 5.58 0.37 -1.03
CA ARG A 99 6.18 -0.96 -1.21
C ARG A 99 6.96 -1.03 -2.52
N GLU A 100 7.75 -2.07 -2.71
CA GLU A 100 8.48 -2.47 -3.94
C GLU A 100 9.51 -1.45 -4.46
N THR A 101 9.44 -0.19 -4.06
CA THR A 101 10.43 0.83 -4.45
C THR A 101 11.81 0.42 -3.98
N THR A 102 12.74 0.32 -4.94
CA THR A 102 14.02 -0.38 -4.79
C THR A 102 15.16 0.61 -4.60
N VAL A 103 15.95 0.42 -3.55
CA VAL A 103 17.19 1.16 -3.27
C VAL A 103 18.34 0.17 -3.18
N VAL A 104 19.48 0.49 -3.82
CA VAL A 104 20.75 -0.25 -3.68
C VAL A 104 21.81 0.76 -3.25
N TRP A 105 22.59 0.43 -2.21
CA TRP A 105 23.61 1.30 -1.69
C TRP A 105 24.87 0.56 -1.30
N ASP A 106 25.98 1.29 -1.27
CA ASP A 106 27.28 0.79 -0.83
C ASP A 106 27.31 0.61 0.70
N ARG A 107 27.71 -0.56 1.15
CA ARG A 107 27.72 -0.95 2.57
C ARG A 107 28.63 -0.10 3.45
N VAL A 108 29.74 0.38 2.88
CA VAL A 108 30.77 1.10 3.65
C VAL A 108 30.44 2.58 3.74
N SER A 109 30.10 3.19 2.61
CA SER A 109 29.79 4.63 2.56
C SER A 109 28.35 4.97 2.94
N GLY A 110 27.43 3.99 2.91
CA GLY A 110 26.00 4.21 3.07
C GLY A 110 25.36 5.01 1.93
N GLN A 111 26.08 5.23 0.82
CA GLN A 111 25.57 6.04 -0.29
C GLN A 111 24.85 5.20 -1.33
N PRO A 112 23.67 5.62 -1.80
CA PRO A 112 22.99 4.96 -2.91
C PRO A 112 23.85 4.97 -4.17
N ILE A 113 23.95 3.82 -4.87
CA ILE A 113 24.68 3.74 -6.14
C ILE A 113 23.84 4.18 -7.33
N TYR A 114 22.52 4.28 -7.14
CA TYR A 114 21.55 4.75 -8.13
C TYR A 114 20.34 5.40 -7.45
N ASN A 115 19.52 6.15 -8.20
CA ASN A 115 18.23 6.61 -7.71
C ASN A 115 17.32 5.43 -7.32
N ALA A 116 16.43 5.62 -6.35
CA ALA A 116 15.38 4.66 -6.05
C ALA A 116 14.50 4.44 -7.28
N ILE A 117 14.36 3.19 -7.73
CA ILE A 117 13.46 2.83 -8.82
C ILE A 117 12.08 2.58 -8.21
N VAL A 118 11.14 3.49 -8.53
CA VAL A 118 9.79 3.49 -7.94
C VAL A 118 8.97 2.30 -8.47
N TRP A 119 8.06 1.78 -7.66
CA TRP A 119 7.17 0.67 -7.98
C TRP A 119 6.41 0.83 -9.33
N GLN A 120 6.07 2.07 -9.71
CA GLN A 120 5.39 2.40 -10.97
C GLN A 120 6.28 2.28 -12.22
N CYS A 121 7.60 2.13 -12.03
CA CYS A 121 8.55 2.16 -13.14
C CYS A 121 8.45 0.90 -14.01
N ARG A 122 8.33 1.09 -15.33
CA ARG A 122 8.16 0.01 -16.31
C ARG A 122 9.44 -0.33 -17.08
N ARG A 123 10.63 0.20 -16.68
CA ARG A 123 11.90 0.00 -17.41
C ARG A 123 12.31 -1.46 -17.53
N THR A 124 11.89 -2.31 -16.60
CA THR A 124 12.23 -3.73 -16.56
C THR A 124 11.22 -4.62 -17.28
N ALA A 125 10.19 -4.04 -17.94
CA ALA A 125 9.20 -4.82 -18.67
C ALA A 125 9.82 -5.80 -19.69
N PRO A 126 10.84 -5.41 -20.51
CA PRO A 126 11.46 -6.35 -21.45
C PRO A 126 12.13 -7.57 -20.77
N ALA A 127 12.71 -7.38 -19.56
CA ALA A 127 13.30 -8.50 -18.82
C ALA A 127 12.21 -9.43 -18.26
N ILE A 128 11.11 -8.86 -17.80
CA ILE A 128 9.95 -9.64 -17.33
C ILE A 128 9.32 -10.41 -18.50
N ASP A 129 9.11 -9.78 -19.66
CA ASP A 129 8.56 -10.44 -20.84
C ASP A 129 9.42 -11.67 -21.24
N ALA A 130 10.76 -11.52 -21.18
CA ALA A 130 11.67 -12.64 -21.45
C ALA A 130 11.55 -13.80 -20.44
N LEU A 131 11.29 -13.51 -19.16
CA LEU A 131 11.05 -14.54 -18.14
C LEU A 131 9.69 -15.23 -18.34
N VAL A 132 8.67 -14.50 -18.78
CA VAL A 132 7.36 -15.07 -19.16
C VAL A 132 7.52 -16.02 -20.34
N GLU A 133 8.25 -15.60 -21.39
CA GLU A 133 8.55 -16.45 -22.55
C GLU A 133 9.32 -17.72 -22.18
N GLN A 134 10.14 -17.70 -21.11
CA GLN A 134 10.86 -18.84 -20.56
C GLN A 134 9.97 -19.72 -19.65
N GLY A 135 8.74 -19.33 -19.37
CA GLY A 135 7.80 -20.08 -18.53
C GLY A 135 8.09 -20.01 -17.02
N CYS A 136 8.73 -18.91 -16.56
CA CYS A 136 9.10 -18.75 -15.13
C CYS A 136 7.93 -18.28 -14.25
N GLU A 137 6.75 -18.03 -14.80
CA GLU A 137 5.59 -17.47 -14.07
C GLU A 137 5.17 -18.36 -12.90
N GLU A 138 5.09 -19.69 -13.13
CA GLU A 138 4.66 -20.65 -12.11
C GLU A 138 5.65 -20.72 -10.94
N LEU A 139 6.97 -20.65 -11.21
CA LEU A 139 7.98 -20.62 -10.15
C LEU A 139 7.78 -19.39 -9.25
N VAL A 140 7.65 -18.19 -9.84
CA VAL A 140 7.47 -16.98 -9.06
C VAL A 140 6.15 -17.01 -8.30
N ARG A 141 5.06 -17.38 -8.97
CA ARG A 141 3.72 -17.39 -8.37
C ARG A 141 3.61 -18.37 -7.20
N SER A 142 4.08 -19.61 -7.38
CA SER A 142 4.00 -20.65 -6.35
C SER A 142 4.85 -20.34 -5.12
N ARG A 143 5.94 -19.57 -5.24
CA ARG A 143 6.81 -19.22 -4.12
C ARG A 143 6.39 -17.92 -3.42
N THR A 144 5.93 -16.95 -4.19
CA THR A 144 5.72 -15.58 -3.70
C THR A 144 4.24 -15.16 -3.58
N GLY A 145 3.33 -15.88 -4.25
CA GLY A 145 1.94 -15.45 -4.43
C GLY A 145 1.77 -14.31 -5.42
N LEU A 146 2.86 -13.83 -6.05
CA LEU A 146 2.87 -12.68 -6.95
C LEU A 146 2.87 -13.12 -8.41
N THR A 147 2.50 -12.21 -9.31
CA THR A 147 2.66 -12.39 -10.76
C THR A 147 4.03 -11.88 -11.20
N LEU A 148 4.54 -12.36 -12.35
CA LEU A 148 5.68 -11.72 -13.01
C LEU A 148 5.27 -10.36 -13.58
N ASP A 149 5.66 -9.28 -12.92
CA ASP A 149 5.40 -7.90 -13.37
C ASP A 149 6.56 -6.97 -12.95
N PRO A 150 6.90 -5.96 -13.75
CA PRO A 150 7.85 -4.91 -13.37
C PRO A 150 7.50 -4.14 -12.09
N TYR A 151 6.31 -4.34 -11.55
CA TYR A 151 5.85 -3.75 -10.30
C TYR A 151 6.76 -4.13 -9.13
N PHE A 152 7.14 -5.40 -9.00
CA PHE A 152 7.90 -5.95 -7.87
C PHE A 152 9.39 -5.63 -7.93
N SER A 153 10.11 -5.76 -6.79
CA SER A 153 11.49 -5.25 -6.65
C SER A 153 12.54 -6.02 -7.44
N ALA A 154 12.41 -7.34 -7.57
CA ALA A 154 13.45 -8.23 -8.09
C ALA A 154 14.08 -7.76 -9.40
N SER A 155 13.25 -7.48 -10.42
CA SER A 155 13.71 -7.02 -11.71
C SER A 155 14.42 -5.65 -11.68
N LYS A 156 14.06 -4.81 -10.69
CA LYS A 156 14.69 -3.49 -10.51
C LYS A 156 16.08 -3.62 -9.89
N VAL A 157 16.25 -4.54 -8.92
CA VAL A 157 17.58 -4.87 -8.36
C VAL A 157 18.46 -5.38 -9.48
N GLN A 158 18.00 -6.39 -10.24
CA GLN A 158 18.72 -6.93 -11.40
C GLN A 158 19.14 -5.81 -12.37
N TRP A 159 18.20 -4.91 -12.71
CA TRP A 159 18.47 -3.80 -13.61
C TRP A 159 19.58 -2.86 -13.09
N ILE A 160 19.55 -2.52 -11.79
CA ILE A 160 20.60 -1.67 -11.18
C ILE A 160 21.96 -2.35 -11.31
N LEU A 161 22.04 -3.64 -10.96
CA LEU A 161 23.28 -4.39 -11.02
C LEU A 161 23.83 -4.51 -12.45
N ASP A 162 22.96 -4.59 -13.47
CA ASP A 162 23.34 -4.69 -14.87
C ASP A 162 23.71 -3.36 -15.53
N ASN A 163 23.23 -2.23 -15.00
CA ASN A 163 23.31 -0.94 -15.67
C ASN A 163 24.14 0.12 -14.92
N VAL A 164 24.61 -0.16 -13.70
CA VAL A 164 25.52 0.69 -12.96
C VAL A 164 26.91 0.09 -13.03
N ASP A 165 27.88 0.89 -13.52
CA ASP A 165 29.25 0.43 -13.70
C ASP A 165 29.86 -0.11 -12.39
N GLY A 166 30.41 -1.32 -12.41
CA GLY A 166 31.03 -1.98 -11.28
C GLY A 166 30.04 -2.56 -10.23
N ALA A 167 28.73 -2.41 -10.44
CA ALA A 167 27.75 -2.85 -9.46
C ALA A 167 27.71 -4.40 -9.32
N ARG A 168 27.86 -5.15 -10.41
CA ARG A 168 27.91 -6.63 -10.35
C ARG A 168 29.10 -7.13 -9.55
N GLU A 169 30.29 -6.57 -9.79
CA GLU A 169 31.52 -6.90 -9.06
C GLU A 169 31.41 -6.57 -7.57
N SER A 170 30.88 -5.39 -7.23
CA SER A 170 30.66 -4.97 -5.86
C SER A 170 29.61 -5.84 -5.15
N ALA A 171 28.53 -6.23 -5.84
CA ALA A 171 27.52 -7.12 -5.30
C ALA A 171 28.10 -8.52 -5.01
N ALA A 172 28.90 -9.06 -5.94
CA ALA A 172 29.58 -10.36 -5.77
C ALA A 172 30.60 -10.33 -4.63
N ALA A 173 31.24 -9.18 -4.38
CA ALA A 173 32.16 -8.96 -3.26
C ALA A 173 31.44 -8.82 -1.91
N GLY A 174 30.10 -8.60 -1.90
CA GLY A 174 29.31 -8.37 -0.71
C GLY A 174 29.31 -6.91 -0.22
N ASP A 175 29.75 -5.98 -1.07
CA ASP A 175 29.88 -4.56 -0.74
C ASP A 175 28.57 -3.79 -0.92
N LEU A 176 27.53 -4.38 -1.53
CA LEU A 176 26.24 -3.75 -1.76
C LEU A 176 25.17 -4.28 -0.81
N MET A 177 24.22 -3.42 -0.50
CA MET A 177 22.99 -3.68 0.24
C MET A 177 21.79 -3.34 -0.64
N PHE A 178 20.73 -4.15 -0.54
CA PHE A 178 19.43 -3.89 -1.15
C PHE A 178 18.39 -3.67 -0.08
N GLY A 179 17.45 -2.78 -0.32
CA GLY A 179 16.25 -2.64 0.51
C GLY A 179 15.12 -1.96 -0.23
N THR A 180 13.93 -2.16 0.30
CA THR A 180 12.78 -1.31 0.06
C THR A 180 12.90 -0.04 0.92
N ILE A 181 11.96 0.87 0.81
CA ILE A 181 12.04 2.17 1.49
C ILE A 181 12.11 2.04 3.02
N ASP A 182 11.43 1.06 3.61
CA ASP A 182 11.54 0.75 5.05
C ASP A 182 12.97 0.44 5.46
N THR A 183 13.62 -0.49 4.76
CA THR A 183 15.02 -0.88 5.02
C THR A 183 15.95 0.32 4.91
N TRP A 184 15.76 1.15 3.88
CA TRP A 184 16.52 2.38 3.67
C TRP A 184 16.34 3.37 4.84
N LEU A 185 15.11 3.57 5.30
CA LEU A 185 14.82 4.43 6.45
C LEU A 185 15.40 3.87 7.75
N ILE A 186 15.17 2.58 8.04
CA ILE A 186 15.69 1.91 9.24
C ILE A 186 17.21 2.03 9.30
N TYR A 187 17.90 1.69 8.21
CA TYR A 187 19.37 1.76 8.14
C TYR A 187 19.87 3.17 8.47
N ASN A 188 19.31 4.20 7.84
CA ASN A 188 19.76 5.56 8.06
C ASN A 188 19.30 6.13 9.40
N LEU A 189 18.08 5.89 9.83
CA LEU A 189 17.56 6.38 11.10
C LEU A 189 18.29 5.77 12.29
N THR A 190 18.84 4.55 12.15
CA THR A 190 19.64 3.90 13.19
C THR A 190 21.15 4.19 13.07
N GLY A 191 21.57 5.09 12.19
CA GLY A 191 22.98 5.41 11.97
C GLY A 191 23.76 4.23 11.38
N GLY A 192 23.16 3.40 10.55
CA GLY A 192 23.77 2.24 9.91
C GLY A 192 23.87 0.99 10.79
N GLN A 193 23.24 0.99 11.97
CA GLN A 193 23.36 -0.13 12.91
C GLN A 193 22.42 -1.30 12.58
N VAL A 194 21.27 -1.04 11.96
CA VAL A 194 20.26 -2.06 11.65
C VAL A 194 20.03 -2.12 10.14
N PHE A 195 20.21 -3.31 9.60
CA PHE A 195 19.92 -3.63 8.20
C PHE A 195 18.82 -4.71 8.17
N ALA A 196 17.57 -4.28 8.23
CA ALA A 196 16.41 -5.14 8.33
C ALA A 196 15.21 -4.60 7.55
N THR A 197 14.32 -5.50 7.19
CA THR A 197 12.98 -5.26 6.63
C THR A 197 11.94 -6.06 7.42
N ASP A 198 10.66 -5.82 7.18
CA ASP A 198 9.61 -6.66 7.74
C ASP A 198 9.08 -7.68 6.72
N TYR A 199 8.32 -8.66 7.20
CA TYR A 199 7.71 -9.69 6.36
C TYR A 199 6.79 -9.13 5.29
N THR A 200 6.08 -8.04 5.55
CA THR A 200 5.14 -7.47 4.59
C THR A 200 5.86 -6.83 3.41
N ASN A 201 6.94 -6.09 3.65
CA ASN A 201 7.80 -5.54 2.60
C ASN A 201 8.60 -6.62 1.86
N ALA A 202 9.17 -7.58 2.58
CA ALA A 202 9.90 -8.71 1.99
C ALA A 202 9.02 -9.47 0.99
N SER A 203 7.77 -9.75 1.34
CA SER A 203 6.82 -10.49 0.49
C SER A 203 6.50 -9.77 -0.85
N ARG A 204 6.81 -8.46 -0.96
CA ARG A 204 6.56 -7.67 -2.18
C ARG A 204 7.77 -7.58 -3.11
N THR A 205 8.86 -8.24 -2.78
CA THR A 205 10.11 -8.13 -3.56
C THR A 205 10.17 -9.06 -4.76
N ALA A 206 9.35 -10.11 -4.81
CA ALA A 206 9.48 -11.27 -5.70
C ALA A 206 10.79 -12.06 -5.51
N LEU A 207 11.44 -11.92 -4.34
CA LEU A 207 12.64 -12.65 -3.92
C LEU A 207 12.41 -13.45 -2.63
N PHE A 208 11.25 -13.29 -2.00
CA PHE A 208 10.89 -13.85 -0.70
C PHE A 208 9.84 -14.95 -0.84
N ASN A 209 10.09 -16.10 -0.21
CA ASN A 209 9.17 -17.23 -0.22
C ASN A 209 8.18 -17.10 0.95
N ILE A 210 6.90 -16.90 0.64
CA ILE A 210 5.85 -16.69 1.65
C ILE A 210 5.46 -17.99 2.40
N HIS A 211 5.91 -19.16 1.95
CA HIS A 211 5.67 -20.44 2.61
C HIS A 211 6.77 -20.78 3.62
N THR A 212 8.05 -20.52 3.26
CA THR A 212 9.20 -20.78 4.13
C THR A 212 9.56 -19.59 5.01
N LEU A 213 9.02 -18.41 4.69
CA LEU A 213 9.26 -17.15 5.38
C LEU A 213 10.74 -16.74 5.39
N ASP A 214 11.42 -16.95 4.26
CA ASP A 214 12.82 -16.60 4.05
C ASP A 214 13.05 -16.17 2.59
N TRP A 215 14.20 -15.55 2.31
CA TRP A 215 14.66 -15.26 0.97
C TRP A 215 14.85 -16.58 0.20
N ASP A 216 14.33 -16.65 -1.02
CA ASP A 216 14.30 -17.88 -1.83
C ASP A 216 15.52 -17.92 -2.75
N ASP A 217 16.38 -18.94 -2.60
CA ASP A 217 17.61 -19.05 -3.38
C ASP A 217 17.34 -19.28 -4.87
N ASP A 218 16.24 -19.95 -5.25
CA ASP A 218 15.87 -20.14 -6.66
C ASP A 218 15.43 -18.82 -7.30
N LEU A 219 14.69 -17.98 -6.55
CA LEU A 219 14.28 -16.65 -7.01
C LEU A 219 15.48 -15.68 -7.06
N LEU A 220 16.36 -15.73 -6.07
CA LEU A 220 17.60 -14.95 -6.07
C LEU A 220 18.47 -15.31 -7.29
N ALA A 221 18.58 -16.60 -7.62
CA ALA A 221 19.30 -17.07 -8.81
C ALA A 221 18.58 -16.66 -10.11
N LEU A 222 17.24 -16.72 -10.16
CA LEU A 222 16.45 -16.32 -11.34
C LEU A 222 16.70 -14.85 -11.74
N PHE A 223 16.79 -13.96 -10.74
CA PHE A 223 17.04 -12.53 -10.95
C PHE A 223 18.52 -12.14 -10.81
N ASP A 224 19.41 -13.13 -10.64
CA ASP A 224 20.85 -12.95 -10.45
C ASP A 224 21.18 -11.88 -9.37
N VAL A 225 20.57 -12.04 -8.18
CA VAL A 225 20.74 -11.18 -7.01
C VAL A 225 21.49 -11.95 -5.92
N PRO A 226 22.68 -11.52 -5.48
CA PRO A 226 23.40 -12.19 -4.40
C PRO A 226 22.65 -12.13 -3.07
N ARG A 227 22.55 -13.27 -2.35
CA ARG A 227 21.90 -13.34 -1.03
C ARG A 227 22.56 -12.41 0.00
N SER A 228 23.86 -12.10 -0.14
CA SER A 228 24.58 -11.17 0.72
C SER A 228 24.05 -9.74 0.71
N MET A 229 23.27 -9.38 -0.30
CA MET A 229 22.62 -8.07 -0.42
C MET A 229 21.31 -7.97 0.37
N MET A 230 20.76 -9.10 0.85
CA MET A 230 19.41 -9.14 1.44
C MET A 230 19.43 -8.73 2.92
N PRO A 231 18.45 -7.91 3.37
CA PRO A 231 18.30 -7.54 4.78
C PRO A 231 17.80 -8.71 5.63
N GLU A 232 18.02 -8.61 6.94
CA GLU A 232 17.34 -9.46 7.92
C GLU A 232 15.82 -9.21 7.87
N VAL A 233 15.01 -10.26 7.91
CA VAL A 233 13.53 -10.13 7.94
C VAL A 233 13.05 -10.26 9.39
N ARG A 234 12.29 -9.27 9.86
CA ARG A 234 11.78 -9.19 11.23
C ARG A 234 10.26 -9.10 11.27
N TRP A 235 9.70 -9.32 12.45
CA TRP A 235 8.28 -9.18 12.71
C TRP A 235 7.82 -7.74 12.50
N SER A 236 6.63 -7.54 11.90
CA SER A 236 6.07 -6.20 11.64
C SER A 236 5.87 -5.40 12.95
N SER A 237 5.54 -6.07 14.05
CA SER A 237 5.58 -5.53 15.41
C SER A 237 6.78 -6.14 16.12
N GLY A 238 7.88 -5.38 16.29
CA GLY A 238 9.15 -5.88 16.82
C GLY A 238 10.26 -4.82 16.82
N ASP A 239 11.42 -5.19 17.32
CA ASP A 239 12.56 -4.28 17.51
C ASP A 239 13.36 -4.09 16.20
N TYR A 240 13.47 -2.85 15.76
CA TYR A 240 14.30 -2.40 14.64
C TYR A 240 15.41 -1.42 15.08
N GLY A 241 15.77 -1.44 16.37
CA GLY A 241 16.80 -0.56 16.94
C GLY A 241 16.25 0.80 17.33
N ARG A 242 17.17 1.73 17.57
CA ARG A 242 16.83 3.07 18.06
C ARG A 242 17.27 4.14 17.08
N VAL A 243 16.50 5.22 16.99
CA VAL A 243 16.88 6.39 16.21
C VAL A 243 18.20 6.95 16.72
N ALA A 244 19.11 7.31 15.83
CA ALA A 244 20.43 7.85 16.18
C ALA A 244 20.30 9.20 16.91
N SER A 245 21.22 9.45 17.83
CA SER A 245 21.17 10.62 18.74
C SER A 245 21.33 11.98 18.06
N ASP A 246 21.89 12.00 16.87
CA ASP A 246 22.01 13.20 16.01
C ASP A 246 20.70 13.53 15.28
N ILE A 247 19.76 12.58 15.20
CA ILE A 247 18.40 12.78 14.66
C ILE A 247 17.42 13.09 15.81
N MET A 248 17.42 12.29 16.88
CA MET A 248 16.55 12.50 18.04
C MET A 248 17.29 12.22 19.36
N THR A 249 17.37 13.20 20.24
CA THR A 249 18.20 13.16 21.46
C THR A 249 17.87 12.00 22.41
N ASN A 250 16.62 11.60 22.55
CA ASN A 250 16.20 10.50 23.43
C ASN A 250 16.16 9.13 22.75
N MET A 251 16.58 9.07 21.48
CA MET A 251 16.73 7.83 20.72
C MET A 251 15.53 6.87 20.88
N PRO A 252 14.29 7.29 20.55
CA PRO A 252 13.14 6.42 20.66
C PRO A 252 13.33 5.15 19.81
N PRO A 253 12.82 3.98 20.27
CA PRO A 253 12.95 2.74 19.52
C PRO A 253 12.03 2.73 18.31
N ILE A 254 12.47 2.10 17.22
CA ILE A 254 11.64 1.77 16.06
C ILE A 254 11.08 0.38 16.32
N MET A 255 9.75 0.27 16.50
CA MET A 255 9.12 -0.94 17.01
C MET A 255 7.97 -1.47 16.13
N GLY A 256 7.69 -0.80 15.03
CA GLY A 256 6.66 -1.22 14.07
C GLY A 256 7.08 -0.90 12.65
N VAL A 257 6.95 -1.86 11.72
CA VAL A 257 7.26 -1.66 10.30
C VAL A 257 6.27 -2.44 9.46
N ALA A 258 5.67 -1.81 8.47
CA ALA A 258 4.84 -2.51 7.48
C ALA A 258 4.75 -1.73 6.16
N GLY A 259 4.54 -2.45 5.06
CA GLY A 259 4.17 -1.83 3.80
C GLY A 259 2.86 -1.05 3.91
N ASP A 260 2.71 0.03 3.15
CA ASP A 260 1.61 0.99 3.28
C ASP A 260 0.21 0.34 3.27
N GLN A 261 -0.01 -0.62 2.39
CA GLN A 261 -1.32 -1.26 2.25
C GLN A 261 -1.60 -2.24 3.40
N GLN A 262 -0.58 -2.93 3.90
CA GLN A 262 -0.67 -3.80 5.07
C GLN A 262 -0.83 -2.98 6.36
N ALA A 263 -0.09 -1.89 6.49
CA ALA A 263 -0.29 -0.94 7.59
C ALA A 263 -1.73 -0.39 7.59
N SER A 264 -2.26 0.00 6.41
CA SER A 264 -3.65 0.43 6.29
C SER A 264 -4.65 -0.68 6.67
N LEU A 265 -4.42 -1.95 6.26
CA LEU A 265 -5.26 -3.09 6.67
C LEU A 265 -5.30 -3.22 8.20
N PHE A 266 -4.14 -3.08 8.84
CA PHE A 266 -4.00 -3.12 10.30
C PHE A 266 -4.65 -1.91 10.99
N GLY A 267 -4.46 -0.70 10.44
CA GLY A 267 -5.08 0.53 10.93
C GLY A 267 -6.61 0.57 10.79
N HIS A 268 -7.17 -0.23 9.88
CA HIS A 268 -8.60 -0.48 9.78
C HIS A 268 -9.09 -1.56 10.75
N CYS A 269 -8.23 -2.11 11.60
CA CYS A 269 -8.53 -3.23 12.50
C CYS A 269 -9.11 -4.44 11.75
N CYS A 270 -8.62 -4.72 10.55
CA CYS A 270 -8.99 -5.89 9.77
C CYS A 270 -8.18 -7.11 10.24
N PHE A 271 -8.41 -7.56 11.47
CA PHE A 271 -7.61 -8.58 12.15
C PHE A 271 -8.08 -10.01 11.88
N ARG A 272 -9.31 -10.20 11.37
CA ARG A 272 -9.94 -11.52 11.18
C ARG A 272 -10.11 -11.85 9.70
N PRO A 273 -10.10 -13.16 9.33
CA PRO A 273 -10.37 -13.59 7.97
C PRO A 273 -11.66 -13.00 7.40
N GLY A 274 -11.64 -12.58 6.13
CA GLY A 274 -12.75 -11.96 5.42
C GLY A 274 -12.88 -10.45 5.67
N GLN A 275 -12.25 -9.88 6.70
CA GLN A 275 -12.25 -8.44 6.88
C GLN A 275 -11.42 -7.76 5.78
N THR A 276 -12.01 -6.74 5.18
CA THR A 276 -11.52 -6.14 3.93
C THR A 276 -11.49 -4.63 4.02
N LYS A 277 -10.41 -4.05 3.53
CA LYS A 277 -10.30 -2.61 3.35
C LYS A 277 -10.08 -2.22 1.89
N ASN A 278 -10.46 -1.01 1.51
CA ASN A 278 -10.12 -0.41 0.23
C ASN A 278 -9.64 1.03 0.40
N THR A 279 -8.41 1.30 0.01
CA THR A 279 -7.83 2.65 0.02
C THR A 279 -8.06 3.33 -1.32
N TYR A 280 -8.86 4.40 -1.33
CA TYR A 280 -9.19 5.20 -2.52
C TYR A 280 -8.20 6.35 -2.71
N GLY A 281 -7.04 6.04 -3.26
CA GLY A 281 -5.98 6.99 -3.60
C GLY A 281 -5.96 7.37 -5.08
N THR A 282 -4.78 7.49 -5.67
CA THR A 282 -4.57 7.64 -7.12
C THR A 282 -5.17 6.46 -7.89
N GLY A 283 -4.90 5.24 -7.43
CA GLY A 283 -5.62 4.00 -7.71
C GLY A 283 -6.42 3.56 -6.49
N CYS A 284 -7.01 2.36 -6.53
CA CYS A 284 -7.54 1.70 -5.35
C CYS A 284 -6.71 0.44 -5.06
N PHE A 285 -6.48 0.22 -3.76
CA PHE A 285 -5.79 -0.98 -3.29
C PHE A 285 -6.67 -1.66 -2.25
N MET A 286 -7.24 -2.79 -2.65
CA MET A 286 -8.12 -3.59 -1.80
C MET A 286 -7.34 -4.76 -1.24
N LEU A 287 -7.38 -4.91 0.09
CA LEU A 287 -6.78 -6.04 0.79
C LEU A 287 -7.84 -6.72 1.66
N MET A 288 -7.87 -8.04 1.58
CA MET A 288 -8.66 -8.91 2.44
C MET A 288 -7.72 -9.76 3.31
N ASN A 289 -7.90 -9.74 4.60
CA ASN A 289 -7.23 -10.66 5.52
C ASN A 289 -7.74 -12.09 5.27
N THR A 290 -6.83 -13.04 5.04
CA THR A 290 -7.14 -14.48 4.84
C THR A 290 -6.76 -15.35 6.04
N GLY A 291 -6.33 -14.73 7.15
CA GLY A 291 -5.86 -15.44 8.34
C GLY A 291 -4.50 -16.06 8.15
N ASP A 292 -4.33 -17.29 8.61
CA ASP A 292 -3.10 -18.08 8.53
C ASP A 292 -3.00 -18.94 7.25
N GLU A 293 -3.98 -18.81 6.36
CA GLU A 293 -4.01 -19.55 5.10
C GLU A 293 -3.52 -18.70 3.92
N ILE A 294 -2.62 -19.29 3.11
CA ILE A 294 -2.22 -18.73 1.83
C ILE A 294 -3.28 -19.12 0.80
N VAL A 295 -4.03 -18.15 0.31
CA VAL A 295 -5.05 -18.36 -0.72
C VAL A 295 -4.44 -18.11 -2.09
N GLU A 296 -4.26 -19.17 -2.87
CA GLU A 296 -3.84 -19.03 -4.28
C GLU A 296 -5.00 -18.51 -5.12
N SER A 297 -4.85 -17.28 -5.63
CA SER A 297 -5.89 -16.67 -6.46
C SER A 297 -6.01 -17.32 -7.83
N LYS A 298 -7.24 -17.63 -8.23
CA LYS A 298 -7.61 -18.08 -9.59
C LYS A 298 -8.27 -16.97 -10.40
N ASN A 299 -8.51 -15.84 -9.76
CA ASN A 299 -9.24 -14.71 -10.33
C ASN A 299 -8.36 -13.46 -10.50
N GLY A 300 -7.04 -13.63 -10.70
CA GLY A 300 -6.13 -12.53 -11.03
C GLY A 300 -5.79 -11.60 -9.85
N LEU A 301 -5.87 -12.09 -8.61
CA LEU A 301 -5.38 -11.38 -7.43
C LEU A 301 -3.98 -11.85 -7.07
N VAL A 302 -3.32 -11.15 -6.16
CA VAL A 302 -2.03 -11.56 -5.61
C VAL A 302 -2.15 -11.89 -4.13
N SER A 303 -1.46 -12.97 -3.72
CA SER A 303 -1.34 -13.31 -2.31
C SER A 303 -0.10 -12.64 -1.73
N THR A 304 -0.19 -12.18 -0.50
CA THR A 304 0.89 -11.47 0.17
C THR A 304 0.82 -11.73 1.68
N ILE A 305 1.87 -11.40 2.41
CA ILE A 305 1.79 -11.39 3.87
C ILE A 305 0.98 -10.16 4.29
N GLY A 306 -0.02 -10.38 5.13
CA GLY A 306 -0.86 -9.34 5.71
C GLY A 306 -0.12 -8.61 6.84
N ILE A 307 0.13 -9.29 7.94
CA ILE A 307 0.95 -8.80 9.07
C ILE A 307 1.65 -9.98 9.74
N ALA A 308 2.84 -9.75 10.25
CA ALA A 308 3.61 -10.68 11.06
C ALA A 308 3.83 -10.08 12.46
N ALA A 309 3.10 -10.56 13.45
CA ALA A 309 3.15 -10.10 14.83
C ALA A 309 2.92 -11.28 15.79
N ASP A 310 3.42 -11.19 17.01
CA ASP A 310 3.22 -12.16 18.10
C ASP A 310 3.54 -13.62 17.71
N GLY A 311 4.60 -13.82 16.91
CA GLY A 311 4.99 -15.14 16.42
C GLY A 311 4.04 -15.77 15.42
N LYS A 312 3.10 -15.00 14.85
CA LYS A 312 2.14 -15.43 13.84
C LYS A 312 2.24 -14.58 12.59
N VAL A 313 2.02 -15.21 11.45
CA VAL A 313 1.91 -14.54 10.15
C VAL A 313 0.47 -14.66 9.71
N SER A 314 -0.16 -13.52 9.37
CA SER A 314 -1.41 -13.50 8.62
C SER A 314 -1.13 -13.21 7.16
N TYR A 315 -1.96 -13.75 6.28
CA TYR A 315 -1.89 -13.53 4.85
C TYR A 315 -3.03 -12.63 4.39
N ALA A 316 -2.89 -12.10 3.19
CA ALA A 316 -3.91 -11.27 2.56
C ALA A 316 -3.98 -11.54 1.05
N LEU A 317 -5.18 -11.43 0.49
CA LEU A 317 -5.38 -11.23 -0.94
C LEU A 317 -5.39 -9.74 -1.26
N GLU A 318 -4.69 -9.36 -2.32
CA GLU A 318 -4.65 -7.99 -2.81
C GLU A 318 -5.14 -7.89 -4.25
N GLY A 319 -6.01 -6.91 -4.50
CA GLY A 319 -6.38 -6.46 -5.83
C GLY A 319 -6.05 -5.00 -6.03
N SER A 320 -5.31 -4.70 -7.09
CA SER A 320 -4.84 -3.36 -7.43
C SER A 320 -5.62 -2.78 -8.61
N ILE A 321 -6.23 -1.62 -8.43
CA ILE A 321 -6.93 -0.84 -9.44
C ILE A 321 -6.08 0.39 -9.76
N PHE A 322 -5.60 0.52 -11.00
CA PHE A 322 -4.59 1.52 -11.34
C PHE A 322 -5.15 2.95 -11.49
N ALA A 323 -6.44 3.09 -11.79
CA ALA A 323 -7.06 4.40 -12.02
C ALA A 323 -8.34 4.58 -11.19
N ALA A 324 -8.25 5.40 -10.14
CA ALA A 324 -9.37 5.80 -9.29
C ALA A 324 -9.41 7.33 -9.14
N GLY A 325 -8.85 7.90 -8.09
CA GLY A 325 -8.76 9.34 -7.90
C GLY A 325 -7.98 10.06 -9.02
N SER A 326 -7.07 9.36 -9.70
CA SER A 326 -6.41 9.85 -10.92
C SER A 326 -7.39 10.19 -12.04
N THR A 327 -8.53 9.49 -12.12
CA THR A 327 -9.60 9.77 -13.09
C THR A 327 -10.22 11.15 -12.84
N MET A 328 -10.46 11.52 -11.58
CA MET A 328 -10.95 12.85 -11.23
C MET A 328 -9.91 13.94 -11.53
N ASN A 329 -8.65 13.68 -11.26
CA ASN A 329 -7.57 14.59 -11.62
C ASN A 329 -7.43 14.76 -13.12
N TRP A 330 -7.62 13.71 -13.91
CA TRP A 330 -7.62 13.76 -15.37
C TRP A 330 -8.79 14.59 -15.90
N LEU A 331 -10.00 14.39 -15.37
CA LEU A 331 -11.18 15.20 -15.74
C LEU A 331 -10.97 16.69 -15.43
N ARG A 332 -10.27 17.01 -14.34
CA ARG A 332 -9.95 18.38 -13.94
C ARG A 332 -8.83 18.99 -14.79
N ASN A 333 -7.67 18.32 -14.84
CA ASN A 333 -6.44 18.92 -15.34
C ASN A 333 -6.28 18.81 -16.86
N ASN A 334 -6.72 17.69 -17.45
CA ASN A 334 -6.53 17.42 -18.86
C ASN A 334 -7.79 17.77 -19.69
N MET A 335 -8.97 17.48 -19.15
CA MET A 335 -10.23 17.69 -19.86
C MET A 335 -10.94 18.99 -19.48
N SER A 336 -10.58 19.58 -18.33
CA SER A 336 -11.24 20.80 -17.80
C SER A 336 -12.78 20.65 -17.67
N ILE A 337 -13.24 19.42 -17.42
CA ILE A 337 -14.67 19.10 -17.25
C ILE A 337 -15.17 19.50 -15.87
N ILE A 338 -14.31 19.41 -14.86
CA ILE A 338 -14.59 19.87 -13.49
C ILE A 338 -13.52 20.88 -13.03
N SER A 339 -13.91 21.83 -12.17
CA SER A 339 -13.00 22.82 -11.61
C SER A 339 -12.27 22.33 -10.36
N SER A 340 -12.90 21.43 -9.61
CA SER A 340 -12.35 20.79 -8.42
C SER A 340 -12.82 19.34 -8.30
N VAL A 341 -12.07 18.51 -7.56
CA VAL A 341 -12.49 17.12 -7.29
C VAL A 341 -13.79 17.07 -6.49
N SER A 342 -14.01 18.03 -5.58
CA SER A 342 -15.25 18.13 -4.79
C SER A 342 -16.49 18.44 -5.62
N GLU A 343 -16.36 19.14 -6.76
CA GLU A 343 -17.46 19.38 -7.70
C GLU A 343 -18.02 18.07 -8.30
N SER A 344 -17.21 17.03 -8.39
CA SER A 344 -17.64 15.76 -9.00
C SER A 344 -18.80 15.10 -8.24
N ALA A 345 -18.82 15.17 -6.92
CA ALA A 345 -19.91 14.61 -6.12
C ALA A 345 -21.25 15.30 -6.41
N GLN A 346 -21.23 16.64 -6.51
CA GLN A 346 -22.42 17.44 -6.78
C GLN A 346 -22.96 17.18 -8.19
N LEU A 347 -22.06 17.13 -9.18
CA LEU A 347 -22.43 16.83 -10.57
C LEU A 347 -22.99 15.41 -10.70
N ALA A 348 -22.34 14.42 -10.09
CA ALA A 348 -22.80 13.04 -10.13
C ALA A 348 -24.19 12.88 -9.48
N ALA A 349 -24.45 13.58 -8.39
CA ALA A 349 -25.74 13.57 -7.69
C ALA A 349 -26.84 14.42 -8.37
N SER A 350 -26.48 15.31 -9.32
CA SER A 350 -27.44 16.20 -9.98
C SER A 350 -28.35 15.51 -11.00
N ILE A 351 -28.04 14.29 -11.39
CA ILE A 351 -28.82 13.43 -12.29
C ILE A 351 -29.17 12.11 -11.61
N SER A 352 -30.29 11.52 -11.99
CA SER A 352 -30.83 10.31 -11.33
C SER A 352 -30.01 9.06 -11.61
N ASP A 353 -29.42 8.95 -12.80
CA ASP A 353 -28.60 7.81 -13.24
C ASP A 353 -27.56 8.23 -14.27
N ASN A 354 -26.75 7.26 -14.74
CA ASN A 354 -25.71 7.49 -15.74
C ASN A 354 -26.23 7.49 -17.20
N GLU A 355 -27.53 7.38 -17.41
CA GLU A 355 -28.18 7.38 -18.74
C GLU A 355 -27.59 6.32 -19.70
N GLY A 356 -27.09 5.19 -19.16
CA GLY A 356 -26.41 4.13 -19.92
C GLY A 356 -24.98 4.47 -20.34
N CYS A 357 -24.41 5.57 -19.83
CA CYS A 357 -23.02 5.95 -20.07
C CYS A 357 -22.09 5.29 -19.06
N TYR A 358 -21.03 4.63 -19.53
CA TYR A 358 -20.00 4.00 -18.72
C TYR A 358 -18.63 4.54 -19.09
N PHE A 359 -17.79 4.72 -18.06
CA PHE A 359 -16.41 5.16 -18.20
C PHE A 359 -15.48 4.07 -17.68
N VAL A 360 -14.62 3.51 -18.54
CA VAL A 360 -13.57 2.56 -18.14
C VAL A 360 -12.22 3.29 -18.16
N PRO A 361 -11.60 3.60 -17.00
CA PRO A 361 -10.41 4.46 -16.93
C PRO A 361 -9.10 3.67 -17.12
N ALA A 362 -8.97 2.91 -18.20
CA ALA A 362 -7.78 2.11 -18.51
C ALA A 362 -6.64 2.97 -19.09
N PHE A 363 -6.21 4.04 -18.40
CA PHE A 363 -5.18 4.96 -18.90
C PHE A 363 -3.81 4.31 -19.09
N ALA A 364 -3.47 3.35 -18.22
CA ALA A 364 -2.24 2.57 -18.25
C ALA A 364 -2.51 1.05 -18.30
N GLY A 365 -3.61 0.66 -18.94
CA GLY A 365 -4.14 -0.69 -18.89
C GLY A 365 -5.12 -0.89 -17.73
N LEU A 366 -5.59 -2.13 -17.56
CA LEU A 366 -6.42 -2.57 -16.44
C LEU A 366 -5.59 -3.43 -15.49
N GLY A 367 -5.73 -3.19 -14.18
CA GLY A 367 -5.19 -4.04 -13.13
C GLY A 367 -6.07 -5.24 -12.83
N ALA A 368 -6.10 -5.65 -11.56
CA ALA A 368 -6.93 -6.78 -11.12
C ALA A 368 -8.44 -6.53 -11.39
N PRO A 369 -9.20 -7.56 -11.74
CA PRO A 369 -8.77 -8.94 -12.03
C PRO A 369 -8.32 -9.17 -13.48
N TRP A 370 -8.30 -8.16 -14.33
CA TRP A 370 -8.16 -8.25 -15.78
C TRP A 370 -6.72 -8.40 -16.27
N TRP A 371 -5.76 -7.71 -15.62
CA TRP A 371 -4.31 -7.69 -15.97
C TRP A 371 -4.02 -7.47 -17.47
N ASP A 372 -4.77 -6.55 -18.10
CA ASP A 372 -4.57 -6.20 -19.50
C ASP A 372 -3.79 -4.87 -19.65
N PRO A 373 -2.45 -4.92 -19.88
CA PRO A 373 -1.64 -3.73 -20.03
C PRO A 373 -1.92 -2.96 -21.33
N HIS A 374 -2.58 -3.60 -22.29
CA HIS A 374 -2.92 -3.03 -23.59
C HIS A 374 -4.33 -2.47 -23.65
N ALA A 375 -5.18 -2.73 -22.67
CA ALA A 375 -6.48 -2.06 -22.55
C ALA A 375 -6.32 -0.54 -22.55
N ARG A 376 -7.29 0.17 -23.12
CA ARG A 376 -7.30 1.64 -23.15
C ARG A 376 -8.63 2.17 -22.65
N GLY A 377 -8.57 3.37 -22.03
CA GLY A 377 -9.75 4.03 -21.48
C GLY A 377 -10.80 4.32 -22.55
N ILE A 378 -12.06 4.04 -22.23
CA ILE A 378 -13.19 4.34 -23.11
C ILE A 378 -14.32 5.03 -22.34
N VAL A 379 -15.12 5.80 -23.07
CA VAL A 379 -16.44 6.26 -22.65
C VAL A 379 -17.43 5.72 -23.67
N CYS A 380 -18.41 4.96 -23.22
CA CYS A 380 -19.42 4.36 -24.12
C CYS A 380 -20.84 4.66 -23.64
N GLY A 381 -21.83 4.46 -24.52
CA GLY A 381 -23.25 4.71 -24.20
C GLY A 381 -23.66 6.18 -24.33
N LEU A 382 -22.85 7.06 -24.95
CA LEU A 382 -23.20 8.47 -25.15
C LEU A 382 -24.35 8.61 -26.12
N THR A 383 -25.26 9.53 -25.81
CA THR A 383 -26.39 9.94 -26.66
C THR A 383 -26.38 11.46 -26.87
N GLY A 384 -27.26 11.98 -27.70
CA GLY A 384 -27.41 13.43 -27.85
C GLY A 384 -27.92 14.17 -26.62
N ALA A 385 -28.40 13.45 -25.59
CA ALA A 385 -28.82 14.00 -24.30
C ALA A 385 -27.70 13.98 -23.25
N SER A 386 -26.62 13.23 -23.50
CA SER A 386 -25.52 13.11 -22.54
C SER A 386 -24.87 14.47 -22.26
N SER A 387 -24.69 14.77 -21.01
CA SER A 387 -24.18 16.03 -20.49
C SER A 387 -22.83 15.89 -19.80
N ARG A 388 -22.26 17.00 -19.36
CA ARG A 388 -21.09 17.03 -18.48
C ARG A 388 -21.32 16.18 -17.21
N ALA A 389 -22.52 16.29 -16.61
CA ALA A 389 -22.87 15.53 -15.43
C ALA A 389 -22.88 14.01 -15.69
N THR A 390 -23.36 13.59 -16.87
CA THR A 390 -23.38 12.17 -17.28
C THR A 390 -21.97 11.58 -17.30
N ILE A 391 -20.99 12.28 -17.89
CA ILE A 391 -19.61 11.82 -17.98
C ILE A 391 -18.95 11.78 -16.59
N VAL A 392 -19.15 12.83 -15.78
CA VAL A 392 -18.57 12.92 -14.42
C VAL A 392 -19.15 11.82 -13.51
N ARG A 393 -20.47 11.58 -13.61
CA ARG A 393 -21.12 10.49 -12.87
C ARG A 393 -20.57 9.13 -13.26
N ALA A 394 -20.50 8.83 -14.55
CA ALA A 394 -19.92 7.58 -15.06
C ALA A 394 -18.48 7.37 -14.58
N ALA A 395 -17.69 8.44 -14.52
CA ALA A 395 -16.33 8.40 -13.98
C ALA A 395 -16.28 8.17 -12.46
N CYS A 396 -17.20 8.75 -11.67
CA CYS A 396 -17.34 8.44 -10.25
C CYS A 396 -17.76 6.99 -10.02
N GLU A 397 -18.78 6.52 -10.75
CA GLU A 397 -19.29 5.16 -10.66
C GLU A 397 -18.22 4.12 -11.06
N SER A 398 -17.29 4.46 -11.97
CA SER A 398 -16.23 3.55 -12.42
C SER A 398 -15.33 3.06 -11.29
N MET A 399 -15.11 3.89 -10.25
CA MET A 399 -14.33 3.47 -9.09
C MET A 399 -15.03 2.38 -8.30
N ALA A 400 -16.35 2.51 -8.14
CA ALA A 400 -17.16 1.52 -7.44
C ALA A 400 -17.30 0.22 -8.25
N TYR A 401 -17.46 0.31 -9.56
CA TYR A 401 -17.51 -0.88 -10.41
C TYR A 401 -16.21 -1.69 -10.40
N GLN A 402 -15.06 -1.03 -10.54
CA GLN A 402 -13.76 -1.71 -10.46
C GLN A 402 -13.56 -2.35 -9.09
N SER A 403 -13.94 -1.66 -8.00
CA SER A 403 -13.89 -2.22 -6.65
C SER A 403 -14.83 -3.41 -6.47
N TYR A 404 -16.01 -3.39 -7.12
CA TYR A 404 -16.92 -4.53 -7.15
C TYR A 404 -16.27 -5.75 -7.81
N ASP A 405 -15.64 -5.58 -8.98
CA ASP A 405 -14.98 -6.68 -9.70
C ASP A 405 -13.89 -7.34 -8.84
N VAL A 406 -13.04 -6.52 -8.19
CA VAL A 406 -12.00 -7.01 -7.30
C VAL A 406 -12.57 -7.74 -6.08
N LEU A 407 -13.57 -7.16 -5.43
CA LEU A 407 -14.17 -7.76 -4.22
C LEU A 407 -14.86 -9.11 -4.54
N ARG A 408 -15.54 -9.20 -5.68
CA ARG A 408 -16.14 -10.47 -6.12
C ARG A 408 -15.08 -11.52 -6.46
N ALA A 409 -13.95 -11.13 -7.03
CA ALA A 409 -12.83 -12.02 -7.24
C ALA A 409 -12.27 -12.54 -5.88
N MET A 410 -12.14 -11.67 -4.88
CA MET A 410 -11.73 -12.06 -3.52
C MET A 410 -12.69 -13.08 -2.89
N GLU A 411 -13.99 -12.81 -2.93
CA GLU A 411 -15.01 -13.73 -2.40
C GLU A 411 -14.98 -15.11 -3.07
N GLN A 412 -14.75 -15.14 -4.39
CA GLN A 412 -14.65 -16.39 -5.14
C GLN A 412 -13.40 -17.19 -4.78
N ASP A 413 -12.27 -16.52 -4.57
CA ASP A 413 -11.02 -17.19 -4.23
C ASP A 413 -11.01 -17.72 -2.78
N VAL A 414 -11.54 -16.94 -1.84
CA VAL A 414 -11.58 -17.32 -0.41
C VAL A 414 -12.78 -18.21 -0.07
N GLY A 415 -13.86 -18.14 -0.86
CA GLY A 415 -15.11 -18.87 -0.59
C GLY A 415 -15.92 -18.29 0.59
N LEU A 416 -15.66 -17.03 0.97
CA LEU A 416 -16.36 -16.30 2.02
C LEU A 416 -17.08 -15.09 1.42
N SER A 417 -18.25 -14.75 1.96
CA SER A 417 -18.92 -13.50 1.66
C SER A 417 -18.41 -12.39 2.58
N ILE A 418 -18.13 -11.22 2.01
CA ILE A 418 -17.68 -10.05 2.76
C ILE A 418 -18.89 -9.36 3.36
N GLU A 419 -18.88 -9.15 4.69
CA GLU A 419 -20.00 -8.55 5.41
C GLU A 419 -19.99 -7.02 5.40
N ARG A 420 -18.82 -6.42 5.27
CA ARG A 420 -18.61 -4.95 5.28
C ARG A 420 -17.30 -4.60 4.58
N LEU A 421 -17.22 -3.38 4.02
CA LEU A 421 -16.00 -2.84 3.43
C LEU A 421 -15.54 -1.61 4.21
N SER A 422 -14.34 -1.64 4.77
CA SER A 422 -13.71 -0.47 5.39
C SER A 422 -13.02 0.37 4.33
N VAL A 423 -13.13 1.71 4.38
CA VAL A 423 -12.62 2.60 3.34
C VAL A 423 -11.87 3.80 3.90
N ASP A 424 -10.79 4.16 3.21
CA ASP A 424 -9.99 5.35 3.47
C ASP A 424 -9.47 6.00 2.17
N GLY A 425 -8.57 6.95 2.31
CA GLY A 425 -7.99 7.68 1.20
C GLY A 425 -8.83 8.87 0.74
N GLY A 426 -8.25 9.72 -0.11
CA GLY A 426 -8.84 11.01 -0.46
C GLY A 426 -10.20 10.93 -1.15
N ALA A 427 -10.41 9.94 -2.04
CA ALA A 427 -11.67 9.80 -2.77
C ALA A 427 -12.79 9.15 -1.93
N SER A 428 -12.49 8.53 -0.78
CA SER A 428 -13.50 8.03 0.16
C SER A 428 -14.34 9.16 0.79
N ARG A 429 -13.86 10.40 0.74
CA ARG A 429 -14.62 11.59 1.17
C ARG A 429 -15.75 11.99 0.21
N ASN A 430 -15.80 11.39 -0.98
CA ASN A 430 -16.89 11.62 -1.92
C ASN A 430 -18.08 10.73 -1.55
N GLU A 431 -19.08 11.33 -0.90
CA GLU A 431 -20.28 10.62 -0.42
C GLU A 431 -21.06 9.91 -1.53
N PHE A 432 -21.07 10.47 -2.75
CA PHE A 432 -21.73 9.83 -3.89
C PHE A 432 -21.05 8.50 -4.22
N ILE A 433 -19.72 8.48 -4.27
CA ILE A 433 -18.96 7.24 -4.58
C ILE A 433 -19.19 6.21 -3.49
N MET A 434 -19.13 6.59 -2.21
CA MET A 434 -19.27 5.67 -1.08
C MET A 434 -20.69 5.09 -0.99
N GLN A 435 -21.72 5.91 -1.20
CA GLN A 435 -23.10 5.41 -1.26
C GLN A 435 -23.30 4.46 -2.45
N PHE A 436 -22.82 4.84 -3.64
CA PHE A 436 -22.91 3.99 -4.82
C PHE A 436 -22.12 2.68 -4.64
N GLN A 437 -20.98 2.73 -3.93
CA GLN A 437 -20.22 1.52 -3.58
C GLN A 437 -21.03 0.59 -2.67
N ALA A 438 -21.67 1.11 -1.61
CA ALA A 438 -22.52 0.32 -0.72
C ALA A 438 -23.69 -0.29 -1.49
N ASP A 439 -24.35 0.50 -2.34
CA ASP A 439 -25.46 0.09 -3.19
C ASP A 439 -25.07 -1.03 -4.15
N LEU A 440 -23.89 -0.93 -4.76
CA LEU A 440 -23.41 -1.89 -5.75
C LEU A 440 -22.97 -3.20 -5.12
N LEU A 441 -22.30 -3.13 -3.95
CA LEU A 441 -21.82 -4.30 -3.22
C LEU A 441 -22.93 -5.02 -2.45
N ASP A 442 -24.00 -4.33 -2.08
CA ASP A 442 -25.09 -4.79 -1.20
C ASP A 442 -24.61 -5.09 0.23
N ILE A 443 -23.58 -4.35 0.69
CA ILE A 443 -23.03 -4.44 2.04
C ILE A 443 -22.75 -3.06 2.59
N PRO A 444 -22.66 -2.88 3.94
CA PRO A 444 -22.23 -1.62 4.54
C PRO A 444 -20.81 -1.22 4.11
N VAL A 445 -20.61 0.06 3.81
CA VAL A 445 -19.30 0.69 3.62
C VAL A 445 -19.01 1.59 4.80
N LEU A 446 -17.89 1.33 5.51
CA LEU A 446 -17.49 2.02 6.72
C LEU A 446 -16.36 2.99 6.42
N GLN A 447 -16.61 4.27 6.58
CA GLN A 447 -15.62 5.34 6.40
C GLN A 447 -14.94 5.65 7.71
N CYS A 448 -13.61 5.54 7.75
CA CYS A 448 -12.82 5.96 8.91
C CYS A 448 -12.79 7.49 9.05
N GLU A 449 -12.66 7.97 10.28
CA GLU A 449 -12.54 9.39 10.58
C GLU A 449 -11.27 9.97 9.96
N THR A 450 -10.15 9.30 10.15
CA THR A 450 -8.88 9.68 9.51
C THR A 450 -8.72 9.03 8.15
N VAL A 451 -8.10 9.76 7.23
CA VAL A 451 -7.63 9.21 5.94
C VAL A 451 -6.21 8.67 6.04
N GLU A 452 -5.57 8.82 7.20
CA GLU A 452 -4.18 8.43 7.47
C GLU A 452 -4.11 7.05 8.17
N THR A 453 -4.98 6.12 7.78
CA THR A 453 -5.06 4.78 8.39
C THR A 453 -3.76 4.00 8.26
N THR A 454 -2.96 4.28 7.22
CA THR A 454 -1.60 3.76 7.03
C THR A 454 -0.68 4.15 8.19
N ALA A 455 -0.67 5.43 8.57
CA ALA A 455 0.12 5.92 9.71
C ALA A 455 -0.41 5.36 11.03
N ILE A 456 -1.73 5.28 11.20
CA ILE A 456 -2.35 4.65 12.39
C ILE A 456 -1.94 3.19 12.51
N GLY A 457 -1.95 2.41 11.43
CA GLY A 457 -1.52 1.02 11.46
C GLY A 457 -0.06 0.85 11.86
N ALA A 458 0.84 1.70 11.35
CA ALA A 458 2.23 1.72 11.78
C ALA A 458 2.38 2.10 13.27
N ALA A 459 1.56 3.07 13.75
CA ALA A 459 1.53 3.42 15.18
C ALA A 459 1.06 2.23 16.03
N TYR A 460 0.00 1.55 15.62
CA TYR A 460 -0.55 0.40 16.34
C TYR A 460 0.47 -0.74 16.45
N LEU A 461 1.18 -1.07 15.37
CA LEU A 461 2.24 -2.07 15.40
C LEU A 461 3.36 -1.71 16.38
N ALA A 462 3.81 -0.45 16.39
CA ALA A 462 4.83 0.02 17.29
C ALA A 462 4.35 0.07 18.76
N GLY A 463 3.12 0.52 18.97
CA GLY A 463 2.52 0.61 20.30
C GLY A 463 2.31 -0.76 20.96
N LEU A 464 1.84 -1.76 20.19
CA LEU A 464 1.72 -3.14 20.66
C LEU A 464 3.07 -3.72 21.06
N ALA A 465 4.12 -3.47 20.27
CA ALA A 465 5.46 -4.00 20.56
C ALA A 465 6.06 -3.48 21.87
N VAL A 466 5.65 -2.30 22.35
CA VAL A 466 6.12 -1.71 23.62
C VAL A 466 5.08 -1.81 24.75
N GLY A 467 3.89 -2.39 24.47
CA GLY A 467 2.81 -2.50 25.46
C GLY A 467 2.11 -1.16 25.75
N TYR A 468 2.13 -0.24 24.77
CA TYR A 468 1.38 1.02 24.84
C TYR A 468 -0.13 0.78 24.72
N TRP A 469 -0.53 -0.18 23.89
CA TRP A 469 -1.83 -0.83 23.87
C TRP A 469 -1.67 -2.30 24.25
N GLU A 470 -2.63 -2.84 25.00
CA GLU A 470 -2.54 -4.17 25.58
C GLU A 470 -2.70 -5.28 24.52
N ASP A 471 -3.69 -5.12 23.64
CA ASP A 471 -4.04 -6.13 22.64
C ASP A 471 -4.82 -5.56 21.43
N LEU A 472 -5.22 -6.44 20.52
CA LEU A 472 -6.01 -6.09 19.33
C LEU A 472 -7.44 -5.65 19.67
N GLU A 473 -8.01 -6.08 20.80
CA GLU A 473 -9.37 -5.71 21.21
C GLU A 473 -9.41 -4.25 21.64
N GLU A 474 -8.37 -3.77 22.32
CA GLU A 474 -8.22 -2.34 22.66
C GLU A 474 -8.10 -1.49 21.38
N LEU A 475 -7.34 -1.95 20.38
CA LEU A 475 -7.24 -1.25 19.10
C LEU A 475 -8.57 -1.19 18.36
N GLU A 476 -9.37 -2.28 18.39
CA GLU A 476 -10.72 -2.28 17.79
C GLU A 476 -11.66 -1.26 18.48
N GLN A 477 -11.53 -1.07 19.80
CA GLN A 477 -12.31 -0.07 20.55
C GLN A 477 -11.91 1.37 20.20
N ASN A 478 -10.64 1.58 19.87
CA ASN A 478 -10.10 2.87 19.46
C ASN A 478 -10.42 3.21 17.99
N ALA A 479 -10.86 2.24 17.18
CA ALA A 479 -11.17 2.46 15.78
C ALA A 479 -12.36 3.40 15.60
N GLN A 480 -12.12 4.56 14.99
CA GLN A 480 -13.13 5.60 14.83
C GLN A 480 -13.76 5.53 13.43
N ILE A 481 -15.04 5.14 13.37
CA ILE A 481 -15.84 5.16 12.15
C ILE A 481 -16.71 6.41 12.18
N VAL A 482 -16.48 7.33 11.24
CA VAL A 482 -17.23 8.59 11.16
C VAL A 482 -18.56 8.40 10.46
N ARG A 483 -18.65 7.45 9.51
CA ARG A 483 -19.87 7.23 8.75
C ARG A 483 -19.99 5.80 8.23
N THR A 484 -21.21 5.30 8.24
CA THR A 484 -21.58 4.04 7.60
C THR A 484 -22.59 4.31 6.48
N PHE A 485 -22.27 3.88 5.26
CA PHE A 485 -23.17 3.92 4.13
C PHE A 485 -23.86 2.56 4.00
N LEU A 486 -25.18 2.56 4.09
CA LEU A 486 -25.99 1.35 3.95
C LEU A 486 -26.52 1.22 2.52
N PRO A 487 -26.68 -0.01 1.98
CA PRO A 487 -27.21 -0.21 0.63
C PRO A 487 -28.70 0.16 0.54
N HIS A 488 -29.07 0.84 -0.53
CA HIS A 488 -30.45 1.26 -0.82
C HIS A 488 -30.91 0.88 -2.22
N MET A 489 -30.01 0.45 -3.12
CA MET A 489 -30.32 0.11 -4.49
C MET A 489 -31.03 -1.24 -4.59
N SER A 490 -32.09 -1.32 -5.40
CA SER A 490 -32.75 -2.60 -5.66
C SER A 490 -31.83 -3.57 -6.42
N ALA A 491 -32.01 -4.86 -6.20
CA ALA A 491 -31.25 -5.92 -6.88
C ALA A 491 -31.38 -5.83 -8.42
N GLU A 492 -32.57 -5.48 -8.92
CA GLU A 492 -32.82 -5.32 -10.35
C GLU A 492 -31.97 -4.17 -10.93
N ARG A 493 -31.95 -3.00 -10.26
CA ARG A 493 -31.14 -1.85 -10.71
C ARG A 493 -29.66 -2.15 -10.64
N ARG A 494 -29.23 -2.84 -9.61
CA ARG A 494 -27.83 -3.28 -9.43
C ARG A 494 -27.39 -4.16 -10.60
N GLU A 495 -28.19 -5.17 -10.97
CA GLU A 495 -27.85 -6.07 -12.06
C GLU A 495 -27.85 -5.35 -13.43
N GLN A 496 -28.77 -4.41 -13.66
CA GLN A 496 -28.73 -3.56 -14.88
C GLN A 496 -27.44 -2.77 -14.97
N ASN A 497 -27.02 -2.13 -13.87
CA ASN A 497 -25.78 -1.36 -13.81
C ASN A 497 -24.55 -2.24 -14.06
N LEU A 498 -24.49 -3.42 -13.43
CA LEU A 498 -23.40 -4.38 -13.60
C LEU A 498 -23.35 -4.97 -15.01
N ALA A 499 -24.49 -5.23 -15.63
CA ALA A 499 -24.53 -5.71 -17.01
C ALA A 499 -23.94 -4.69 -17.99
N GLY A 500 -24.28 -3.41 -17.83
CA GLY A 500 -23.70 -2.32 -18.64
C GLY A 500 -22.20 -2.13 -18.38
N TRP A 501 -21.76 -2.24 -17.12
CA TRP A 501 -20.34 -2.18 -16.77
C TRP A 501 -19.53 -3.32 -17.42
N ARG A 502 -20.01 -4.57 -17.31
CA ARG A 502 -19.35 -5.74 -17.93
C ARG A 502 -19.21 -5.58 -19.45
N ASP A 503 -20.24 -5.02 -20.12
CA ASP A 503 -20.15 -4.72 -21.56
C ASP A 503 -19.12 -3.62 -21.86
N ALA A 504 -19.06 -2.57 -21.05
CA ALA A 504 -18.07 -1.50 -21.19
C ALA A 504 -16.63 -2.02 -21.01
N VAL A 505 -16.37 -2.82 -19.97
CA VAL A 505 -15.05 -3.44 -19.77
C VAL A 505 -14.68 -4.33 -20.94
N ARG A 506 -15.58 -5.21 -21.39
CA ARG A 506 -15.34 -6.08 -22.55
C ARG A 506 -14.90 -5.30 -23.79
N ARG A 507 -15.48 -4.12 -24.04
CA ARG A 507 -15.10 -3.24 -25.18
C ARG A 507 -13.74 -2.58 -25.00
N SER A 508 -13.22 -2.46 -23.77
CA SER A 508 -11.93 -1.84 -23.48
C SER A 508 -10.76 -2.82 -23.55
N LEU A 509 -11.02 -4.14 -23.42
CA LEU A 509 -9.99 -5.17 -23.43
C LEU A 509 -9.32 -5.31 -24.80
N SER A 510 -7.99 -5.52 -24.81
CA SER A 510 -7.20 -5.68 -26.04
C SER A 510 -7.54 -6.93 -26.83
N THR A 511 -8.10 -7.96 -26.19
CA THR A 511 -8.52 -9.22 -26.81
C THR A 511 -9.90 -9.13 -27.49
N ALA A 512 -10.58 -7.99 -27.38
CA ALA A 512 -11.90 -7.77 -28.01
C ALA A 512 -11.84 -7.22 -29.43
N GLN A 513 -10.63 -7.06 -29.98
CA GLN A 513 -10.38 -6.56 -31.36
C GLN A 513 -10.16 -7.68 -32.36
#